data_34159736466b6258207f568406fb0948
#
_entry.id   34159736466b6258207f568406fb0948
#
_cell.length_a   1.000
_cell.length_b   1.000
_cell.length_c   1.000
_cell.angle_alpha   90.00
_cell.angle_beta   90.00
_cell.angle_gamma   90.00
#
_symmetry.space_group_name_H-M   'P 1'
#
loop_
_entity.id
_entity.type
_entity.pdbx_description
1 polymer ?
#
loop_
_entity_poly.entity_id
_entity_poly.type
_entity_poly.pdbx_seq_one_letter_code
_entity_poly.pdbx_strand_id
1 'polypeptide(L)'
;RLGKGCSLGNGCSLGKGCSLGNGCSSNALVIGRILAYRASAPEHVFMKWVTRNRQSPRFAGVGGPLTYKKGAVIEERAAIISDRICAPGIHVLRPGCLPEHAGLCGPGHDLIGLRVLVRSEDICCPGFPGNDDKLRVSRVKVLD
;
A
#
# COMPACT_ATOMS: atom_id res chain seq x y z
N ARG A 1 12.88 -11.48 -20.87
CA ARG A 1 13.23 -10.82 -20.61
C ARG A 1 12.89 -10.10 -21.12
N LEU A 2 12.99 -9.93 -21.18
CA LEU A 2 12.89 -9.00 -21.45
C LEU A 2 13.98 -8.42 -21.52
N GLY A 3 14.87 -8.54 -21.51
CA GLY A 3 15.93 -7.96 -21.64
C GLY A 3 16.85 -7.67 -20.81
N LYS A 4 17.68 -7.17 -20.60
CA LYS A 4 18.47 -6.83 -19.85
C LYS A 4 18.51 -5.75 -19.64
N GLY A 5 18.25 -5.76 -19.44
CA GLY A 5 18.09 -4.70 -18.97
C GLY A 5 16.75 -4.32 -19.21
N CYS A 6 16.15 -4.81 -19.31
CA CYS A 6 15.18 -4.76 -19.29
C CYS A 6 14.27 -5.05 -19.31
N SER A 7 13.63 -5.24 -19.29
CA SER A 7 12.72 -5.36 -19.23
C SER A 7 11.69 -5.23 -19.41
N LEU A 8 11.41 -5.65 -19.90
CA LEU A 8 10.48 -5.25 -19.31
C LEU A 8 10.62 -3.94 -19.01
N GLY A 9 11.13 -3.48 -19.14
CA GLY A 9 11.47 -2.29 -18.83
C GLY A 9 12.84 -2.17 -18.85
N ASN A 10 13.55 -1.48 -18.81
CA ASN A 10 14.82 -1.42 -18.85
C ASN A 10 15.41 -1.61 -17.81
N GLY A 11 15.87 -2.15 -17.71
CA GLY A 11 16.40 -2.57 -16.65
C GLY A 11 15.55 -3.57 -16.12
N CYS A 12 14.79 -4.14 -16.74
CA CYS A 12 14.04 -5.10 -16.23
C CYS A 12 14.01 -6.29 -16.82
N SER A 13 13.69 -7.19 -16.60
CA SER A 13 13.50 -8.20 -17.11
C SER A 13 12.98 -9.17 -16.54
N LEU A 14 12.80 -10.04 -16.96
CA LEU A 14 12.40 -10.90 -16.30
C LEU A 14 12.92 -11.97 -16.66
N GLY A 15 13.75 -12.10 -16.47
CA GLY A 15 14.48 -12.99 -16.67
C GLY A 15 15.59 -13.18 -16.11
N LYS A 16 16.39 -13.29 -15.86
CA LYS A 16 17.38 -13.20 -15.35
C LYS A 16 18.19 -12.84 -15.52
N GLY A 17 18.25 -12.78 -15.36
CA GLY A 17 19.08 -12.10 -15.30
C GLY A 17 18.65 -11.10 -15.52
N CYS A 18 17.95 -11.09 -15.84
CA CYS A 18 17.49 -10.20 -15.73
C CYS A 18 17.06 -10.10 -14.92
N SER A 19 17.38 -10.57 -14.51
CA SER A 19 17.04 -10.14 -13.69
C SER A 19 16.44 -9.29 -13.99
N LEU A 20 16.23 -9.38 -13.75
CA LEU A 20 15.56 -8.37 -13.71
C LEU A 20 16.40 -7.41 -13.15
N GLY A 21 16.73 -6.49 -13.58
CA GLY A 21 17.44 -5.41 -13.02
C GLY A 21 16.79 -4.99 -11.75
N ASN A 22 17.44 -4.34 -10.88
CA ASN A 22 16.97 -4.12 -9.57
C ASN A 22 15.68 -3.39 -9.43
N GLY A 23 15.63 -2.12 -9.67
CA GLY A 23 14.43 -1.34 -9.48
C GLY A 23 13.32 -1.69 -10.45
N CYS A 24 13.69 -2.01 -11.66
CA CYS A 24 12.71 -2.37 -12.68
C CYS A 24 12.02 -3.69 -12.37
N SER A 25 12.73 -4.64 -11.81
CA SER A 25 12.13 -5.90 -11.40
C SER A 25 11.07 -5.71 -10.37
N SER A 26 11.36 -4.93 -9.34
CA SER A 26 10.41 -4.64 -8.27
C SER A 26 9.17 -3.98 -8.81
N ASN A 27 9.32 -2.98 -9.68
CA ASN A 27 8.16 -2.28 -10.25
C ASN A 27 7.31 -3.20 -11.13
N ALA A 28 7.94 -4.09 -11.90
CA ALA A 28 7.20 -5.04 -12.72
C ALA A 28 6.36 -5.97 -11.86
N LEU A 29 6.89 -6.47 -10.74
CA LEU A 29 6.14 -7.31 -9.81
C LEU A 29 4.99 -6.56 -9.17
N VAL A 30 5.20 -5.33 -8.77
CA VAL A 30 4.16 -4.48 -8.20
C VAL A 30 3.03 -4.28 -9.21
N ILE A 31 3.33 -3.94 -10.44
CA ILE A 31 2.33 -3.75 -11.49
C ILE A 31 1.55 -5.04 -11.73
N GLY A 32 2.22 -6.19 -11.82
CA GLY A 32 1.56 -7.47 -12.00
C GLY A 32 0.58 -7.79 -10.87
N ARG A 33 0.94 -7.50 -9.63
CA ARG A 33 0.07 -7.70 -8.48
C ARG A 33 -1.11 -6.73 -8.48
N ILE A 34 -0.89 -5.49 -8.88
CA ILE A 34 -1.98 -4.49 -9.03
C ILE A 34 -2.99 -4.99 -10.06
N LEU A 35 -2.53 -5.49 -11.19
CA LEU A 35 -3.41 -6.03 -12.23
C LEU A 35 -4.21 -7.23 -11.73
N ALA A 36 -3.59 -8.08 -10.91
CA ALA A 36 -4.29 -9.20 -10.29
C ALA A 36 -5.42 -8.72 -9.35
N TYR A 37 -5.20 -7.68 -8.57
CA TYR A 37 -6.25 -7.08 -7.75
C TYR A 37 -7.38 -6.53 -8.61
N ARG A 38 -7.07 -5.83 -9.69
CA ARG A 38 -8.08 -5.29 -10.60
C ARG A 38 -8.91 -6.38 -11.25
N ALA A 39 -8.27 -7.49 -11.59
CA ALA A 39 -8.96 -8.62 -12.19
C ALA A 39 -9.87 -9.35 -11.20
N SER A 40 -9.54 -9.33 -9.91
CA SER A 40 -10.32 -10.05 -8.90
C SER A 40 -11.60 -9.33 -8.52
N ALA A 41 -11.57 -8.01 -8.37
CA ALA A 41 -12.74 -7.20 -8.04
C ALA A 41 -12.42 -5.72 -8.24
N PRO A 42 -13.44 -4.87 -8.51
CA PRO A 42 -13.22 -3.42 -8.65
C PRO A 42 -12.93 -2.72 -7.33
N GLU A 43 -13.38 -3.30 -6.22
CA GLU A 43 -13.22 -2.72 -4.88
C GLU A 43 -12.90 -3.80 -3.86
N HIS A 44 -12.19 -3.41 -2.80
CA HIS A 44 -11.82 -4.30 -1.70
C HIS A 44 -11.98 -3.58 -0.37
N VAL A 45 -12.28 -4.33 0.67
CA VAL A 45 -12.31 -3.81 2.05
C VAL A 45 -11.00 -4.17 2.72
N PHE A 46 -10.35 -3.17 3.29
CA PHE A 46 -9.13 -3.32 4.08
C PHE A 46 -9.32 -2.70 5.46
N MET A 47 -8.33 -2.88 6.33
CA MET A 47 -8.30 -2.31 7.66
C MET A 47 -7.32 -1.15 7.73
N LYS A 48 -7.77 -0.02 8.26
CA LYS A 48 -6.91 1.11 8.59
C LYS A 48 -6.84 1.25 10.10
N TRP A 49 -5.65 1.12 10.66
CA TRP A 49 -5.45 1.31 12.09
C TRP A 49 -5.07 2.75 12.36
N VAL A 50 -5.79 3.38 13.28
CA VAL A 50 -5.68 4.80 13.60
C VAL A 50 -5.66 5.00 15.11
N THR A 51 -5.23 6.18 15.55
CA THR A 51 -5.31 6.58 16.95
C THR A 51 -6.77 6.77 17.35
N ARG A 52 -7.02 6.92 18.65
CA ARG A 52 -8.39 7.22 19.14
C ARG A 52 -8.96 8.51 18.54
N ASN A 53 -8.11 9.45 18.16
CA ASN A 53 -8.55 10.67 17.48
C ASN A 53 -8.74 10.46 15.96
N ARG A 54 -8.71 9.20 15.50
CA ARG A 54 -8.92 8.80 14.11
C ARG A 54 -7.86 9.37 13.17
N GLN A 55 -6.65 9.51 13.65
CA GLN A 55 -5.51 9.99 12.86
C GLN A 55 -4.52 8.87 12.58
N SER A 56 -3.75 9.00 11.50
CA SER A 56 -2.67 8.06 11.21
C SER A 56 -1.68 8.04 12.37
N PRO A 57 -1.30 6.86 12.89
CA PRO A 57 -0.37 6.78 14.03
C PRO A 57 1.05 7.21 13.68
N ARG A 58 1.40 7.11 12.41
CA ARG A 58 2.68 7.60 11.90
C ARG A 58 2.42 8.48 10.70
N PHE A 59 3.10 9.60 10.66
CA PHE A 59 2.97 10.52 9.56
C PHE A 59 4.34 11.15 9.30
N ALA A 60 4.79 11.09 8.06
CA ALA A 60 6.06 11.65 7.64
C ALA A 60 5.91 12.69 6.53
N GLY A 61 4.70 13.11 6.26
CA GLY A 61 4.40 14.04 5.18
C GLY A 61 4.22 15.47 5.65
N VAL A 62 3.93 16.33 4.70
CA VAL A 62 3.64 17.74 4.92
C VAL A 62 2.14 17.89 5.17
N GLY A 63 1.74 18.80 6.06
CA GLY A 63 0.33 19.08 6.29
C GLY A 63 -0.32 18.39 7.48
N GLY A 64 0.44 17.60 8.22
CA GLY A 64 -0.06 16.92 9.42
C GLY A 64 -0.73 15.57 9.12
N PRO A 65 -1.09 14.82 10.17
CA PRO A 65 -1.67 13.50 10.00
C PRO A 65 -3.06 13.56 9.38
N LEU A 66 -3.35 12.58 8.52
CA LEU A 66 -4.66 12.45 7.91
C LEU A 66 -5.69 11.99 8.96
N THR A 67 -6.90 12.56 8.91
CA THR A 67 -8.00 12.22 9.80
C THR A 67 -9.05 11.39 9.07
N TYR A 68 -9.42 10.25 9.66
CA TYR A 68 -10.29 9.25 9.04
C TYR A 68 -11.70 9.29 9.63
N LYS A 69 -12.50 10.25 9.21
CA LYS A 69 -13.91 10.38 9.66
C LYS A 69 -14.79 9.39 8.89
N LYS A 70 -15.78 8.85 9.58
CA LYS A 70 -16.76 7.95 8.95
C LYS A 70 -17.39 8.58 7.72
N GLY A 71 -17.46 7.83 6.65
CA GLY A 71 -18.02 8.26 5.37
C GLY A 71 -17.11 9.14 4.54
N ALA A 72 -15.99 9.60 5.10
CA ALA A 72 -15.08 10.47 4.36
C ALA A 72 -14.28 9.69 3.33
N VAL A 73 -13.92 10.39 2.26
CA VAL A 73 -12.94 9.93 1.29
C VAL A 73 -11.63 10.64 1.59
N ILE A 74 -10.59 9.87 1.85
CA ILE A 74 -9.26 10.38 2.15
C ILE A 74 -8.35 10.05 0.98
N GLU A 75 -7.60 11.04 0.52
CA GLU A 75 -6.74 10.91 -0.64
C GLU A 75 -5.33 11.42 -0.34
N GLU A 76 -4.33 10.65 -0.76
CA GLU A 76 -2.93 11.06 -0.70
C GLU A 76 -2.41 11.15 -2.14
N ARG A 77 -2.39 12.36 -2.65
CA ARG A 77 -2.05 12.63 -4.06
C ARG A 77 -0.60 12.38 -4.40
N ALA A 78 0.27 12.37 -3.40
CA ALA A 78 1.68 12.09 -3.60
C ALA A 78 1.99 10.59 -3.63
N ALA A 79 0.97 9.73 -3.52
CA ALA A 79 1.18 8.28 -3.53
C ALA A 79 1.81 7.83 -4.85
N ILE A 80 2.78 6.95 -4.74
CA ILE A 80 3.51 6.43 -5.89
C ILE A 80 3.42 4.91 -5.97
N ILE A 81 3.44 4.40 -7.19
CA ILE A 81 3.51 2.96 -7.43
C ILE A 81 4.96 2.51 -7.19
N SER A 82 5.18 1.81 -6.09
CA SER A 82 6.51 1.37 -5.68
C SER A 82 6.38 0.37 -4.54
N ASP A 83 7.35 -0.51 -4.39
CA ASP A 83 7.48 -1.40 -3.25
C ASP A 83 8.31 -0.79 -2.10
N ARG A 84 8.71 0.46 -2.21
CA ARG A 84 9.45 1.15 -1.16
C ARG A 84 8.60 1.27 0.09
N ILE A 85 9.16 0.88 1.22
CA ILE A 85 8.45 0.86 2.49
C ILE A 85 8.03 2.26 2.94
N CYS A 86 8.91 3.23 2.83
CA CYS A 86 8.67 4.61 3.27
C CYS A 86 8.34 5.52 2.10
N ALA A 87 7.35 5.18 1.30
CA ALA A 87 6.88 6.01 0.21
C ALA A 87 5.55 6.67 0.59
N PRO A 88 5.22 7.82 -0.02
CA PRO A 88 3.93 8.47 0.20
C PRO A 88 2.76 7.56 -0.15
N GLY A 89 1.70 7.65 0.65
CA GLY A 89 0.48 6.89 0.45
C GLY A 89 -0.17 6.52 1.78
N ILE A 90 -1.35 5.96 1.70
CA ILE A 90 -2.10 5.49 2.84
C ILE A 90 -1.81 4.00 3.03
N HIS A 91 -1.32 3.62 4.21
CA HIS A 91 -1.06 2.23 4.51
C HIS A 91 -2.29 1.58 5.14
N VAL A 92 -2.67 0.44 4.59
CA VAL A 92 -3.79 -0.38 5.07
C VAL A 92 -3.34 -1.82 5.23
N LEU A 93 -4.09 -2.59 6.00
CA LEU A 93 -3.83 -4.02 6.21
C LEU A 93 -4.97 -4.86 5.66
N ARG A 94 -4.67 -6.10 5.32
CA ARG A 94 -5.70 -7.08 4.98
C ARG A 94 -6.64 -7.29 6.16
N PRO A 95 -7.90 -7.63 5.91
CA PRO A 95 -8.85 -7.95 6.98
C PRO A 95 -8.30 -9.06 7.88
N GLY A 96 -8.45 -8.88 9.19
CA GLY A 96 -7.95 -9.84 10.16
C GLY A 96 -6.51 -9.63 10.60
N CYS A 97 -5.79 -8.72 9.97
CA CYS A 97 -4.41 -8.42 10.39
C CYS A 97 -4.41 -7.37 11.49
N LEU A 98 -3.60 -7.61 12.50
CA LEU A 98 -3.45 -6.72 13.65
C LEU A 98 -2.38 -5.64 13.36
N PRO A 99 -2.39 -4.54 14.12
CA PRO A 99 -1.43 -3.45 13.92
C PRO A 99 0.03 -3.90 14.02
N GLU A 100 0.31 -4.95 14.77
CA GLU A 100 1.65 -5.51 14.89
C GLU A 100 2.22 -5.94 13.55
N HIS A 101 1.38 -6.46 12.67
CA HIS A 101 1.79 -6.90 11.34
C HIS A 101 2.33 -5.76 10.48
N ALA A 102 1.99 -4.53 10.82
CA ALA A 102 2.50 -3.36 10.12
C ALA A 102 3.61 -2.65 10.88
N GLY A 103 4.04 -3.22 12.00
CA GLY A 103 5.02 -2.55 12.87
C GLY A 103 4.47 -1.27 13.48
N LEU A 104 3.16 -1.19 13.67
CA LEU A 104 2.51 0.00 14.23
C LEU A 104 2.37 -0.04 15.74
N CYS A 105 2.55 -1.22 16.33
CA CYS A 105 2.43 -1.38 17.76
C CYS A 105 3.74 -1.19 18.48
N GLY A 106 3.65 -0.53 19.55
CA GLY A 106 4.67 -0.41 20.56
C GLY A 106 3.98 -0.10 21.88
N PRO A 107 4.71 -0.12 22.99
CA PRO A 107 4.12 0.23 24.27
C PRO A 107 3.44 1.60 24.20
N GLY A 108 2.19 1.66 24.66
CA GLY A 108 1.45 2.92 24.69
C GLY A 108 0.69 3.28 23.42
N HIS A 109 0.68 2.41 22.40
CA HIS A 109 -0.12 2.66 21.21
C HIS A 109 -1.52 2.07 21.38
N ASP A 110 -2.49 2.94 21.51
CA ASP A 110 -3.89 2.57 21.61
C ASP A 110 -4.55 2.86 20.28
N LEU A 111 -4.64 1.85 19.44
CA LEU A 111 -5.15 1.97 18.08
C LEU A 111 -6.53 1.36 17.95
N ILE A 112 -7.34 1.95 17.08
CA ILE A 112 -8.64 1.39 16.67
C ILE A 112 -8.58 1.03 15.19
N GLY A 113 -9.27 -0.05 14.83
CA GLY A 113 -9.34 -0.51 13.44
C GLY A 113 -10.59 0.02 12.76
N LEU A 114 -10.43 0.59 11.58
CA LEU A 114 -11.51 1.07 10.74
C LEU A 114 -11.54 0.27 9.45
N ARG A 115 -12.73 -0.13 9.03
CA ARG A 115 -12.88 -0.69 7.68
C ARG A 115 -12.85 0.44 6.68
N VAL A 116 -12.09 0.24 5.62
CA VAL A 116 -12.00 1.20 4.52
C VAL A 116 -12.23 0.48 3.20
N LEU A 117 -12.94 1.14 2.31
CA LEU A 117 -13.16 0.67 0.95
C LEU A 117 -12.11 1.28 0.04
N VAL A 118 -11.46 0.44 -0.74
CA VAL A 118 -10.40 0.84 -1.67
C VAL A 118 -10.75 0.33 -3.05
N ARG A 119 -10.73 1.20 -4.04
CA ARG A 119 -10.87 0.80 -5.44
C ARG A 119 -9.55 0.16 -5.87
N SER A 120 -9.61 -0.90 -6.65
CA SER A 120 -8.41 -1.60 -7.09
C SER A 120 -7.46 -0.70 -7.88
N GLU A 121 -7.99 0.31 -8.57
CA GLU A 121 -7.18 1.29 -9.28
C GLU A 121 -6.37 2.21 -8.37
N ASP A 122 -6.74 2.32 -7.09
CA ASP A 122 -6.05 3.16 -6.11
C ASP A 122 -4.94 2.41 -5.35
N ILE A 123 -4.72 1.15 -5.66
CA ILE A 123 -3.65 0.35 -5.02
C ILE A 123 -2.31 0.71 -5.66
N CYS A 124 -1.39 1.19 -4.85
CA CYS A 124 -0.05 1.62 -5.27
C CYS A 124 1.03 0.57 -4.94
N CYS A 125 0.82 -0.22 -3.90
CA CYS A 125 1.68 -1.33 -3.55
C CYS A 125 0.82 -2.42 -2.88
N PRO A 126 0.64 -3.57 -3.54
CA PRO A 126 -0.27 -4.61 -3.04
C PRO A 126 0.41 -5.62 -2.11
N GLY A 127 1.43 -5.22 -1.44
CA GLY A 127 2.21 -6.01 -0.49
C GLY A 127 3.65 -5.53 -0.51
N PHE A 128 4.30 -5.55 0.65
CA PHE A 128 5.70 -5.14 0.78
C PHE A 128 6.61 -6.36 0.88
N PRO A 129 7.88 -6.25 0.52
CA PRO A 129 8.82 -7.33 0.74
C PRO A 129 8.80 -7.76 2.21
N GLY A 130 8.55 -9.05 2.44
CA GLY A 130 8.45 -9.59 3.79
C GLY A 130 7.16 -9.31 4.53
N ASN A 131 6.20 -8.59 3.93
CA ASN A 131 4.91 -8.33 4.57
C ASN A 131 3.81 -8.16 3.53
N ASP A 132 3.24 -9.28 3.10
CA ASP A 132 2.16 -9.28 2.11
C ASP A 132 0.82 -8.77 2.65
N ASP A 133 0.69 -8.64 3.95
CA ASP A 133 -0.56 -8.19 4.57
C ASP A 133 -0.70 -6.67 4.60
N LYS A 134 0.39 -5.95 4.37
CA LYS A 134 0.40 -4.50 4.37
C LYS A 134 0.38 -3.98 2.94
N LEU A 135 -0.53 -3.05 2.66
CA LEU A 135 -0.66 -2.45 1.35
C LEU A 135 -0.52 -0.94 1.45
N ARG A 136 -0.18 -0.30 0.33
CA ARG A 136 -0.23 1.15 0.20
C ARG A 136 -1.20 1.52 -0.90
N VAL A 137 -2.05 2.49 -0.61
CA VAL A 137 -3.09 2.95 -1.54
C VAL A 137 -3.10 4.48 -1.60
N SER A 138 -3.64 5.03 -2.67
CA SER A 138 -3.73 6.48 -2.84
C SER A 138 -5.03 7.06 -2.29
N ARG A 139 -6.05 6.23 -2.09
CA ARG A 139 -7.38 6.71 -1.71
C ARG A 139 -8.14 5.63 -0.96
N VAL A 140 -8.88 6.06 0.06
CA VAL A 140 -9.78 5.18 0.82
C VAL A 140 -11.09 5.90 1.09
N LYS A 141 -12.18 5.13 1.21
CA LYS A 141 -13.45 5.61 1.77
C LYS A 141 -13.63 4.93 3.12
N VAL A 142 -13.81 5.71 4.15
CA VAL A 142 -13.95 5.21 5.52
C VAL A 142 -15.38 4.69 5.73
N LEU A 143 -15.50 3.43 6.13
CA LEU A 143 -16.81 2.78 6.33
C LEU A 143 -17.30 2.90 7.77
N ASP A 144 -16.39 2.89 8.75
CA ASP A 144 -16.73 2.91 10.18
C ASP A 144 -16.64 4.27 10.82
#